data_18962ddbce3adef549298d1159462c24
#
_entry.id   18962ddbce3adef549298d1159462c24
#
_cell.length_a   1.000
_cell.length_b   1.000
_cell.length_c   1.000
_cell.angle_alpha   90.00
_cell.angle_beta   90.00
_cell.angle_gamma   90.00
#
_symmetry.space_group_name_H-M   'P 1'
#
loop_
_entity.id
_entity.type
_entity.pdbx_description
1 polymer ?
#
loop_
_entity_poly.entity_id
_entity_poly.type
_entity_poly.pdbx_seq_one_letter_code
_entity_poly.pdbx_strand_id
1 'polypeptide(L)'
;MKQIIQKTTEKSQCQDLLNNKQASSCTLKQAYEEYDDFYSVGYKKYRSICEEFNKLIIDAILLKAKEFKIPHRLGTLRILKKEMNYSVSKNKLKIDWQETNKHKKVVYHLNDHTDGFNYRWFWSKRKAIIKNKTIYSFQATRTNKRRLASLLKNKKVDYFE
;
A
#
# COMPACT_ATOMS: atom_id res chain seq x y z
N MET A 1 -9.78 -1.33 -47.03
CA MET A 1 -10.03 -0.07 -46.32
C MET A 1 -10.53 -0.23 -44.85
N LYS A 2 -11.38 -1.22 -44.55
CA LYS A 2 -11.91 -1.43 -43.17
C LYS A 2 -10.86 -1.78 -42.08
N GLN A 3 -9.77 -2.49 -42.41
CA GLN A 3 -8.75 -2.90 -41.41
C GLN A 3 -7.81 -1.76 -40.98
N ILE A 4 -7.66 -0.70 -41.76
CA ILE A 4 -6.81 0.45 -41.41
C ILE A 4 -7.52 1.34 -40.42
N ILE A 5 -8.84 1.46 -40.50
CA ILE A 5 -9.66 2.28 -39.61
C ILE A 5 -9.71 1.68 -38.20
N GLN A 6 -9.80 0.35 -38.07
CA GLN A 6 -9.78 -0.31 -36.75
C GLN A 6 -8.45 -0.12 -36.02
N LYS A 7 -7.30 -0.25 -36.68
CA LYS A 7 -5.99 -0.03 -36.08
C LYS A 7 -5.73 1.41 -35.65
N THR A 8 -6.35 2.38 -36.30
CA THR A 8 -6.23 3.79 -35.94
C THR A 8 -7.06 4.12 -34.67
N THR A 9 -8.23 3.50 -34.53
CA THR A 9 -9.11 3.70 -33.37
C THR A 9 -8.50 3.10 -32.10
N GLU A 10 -7.88 1.92 -32.17
CA GLU A 10 -7.20 1.30 -31.04
C GLU A 10 -5.95 2.08 -30.61
N LYS A 11 -5.19 2.68 -31.52
CA LYS A 11 -4.07 3.56 -31.18
C LYS A 11 -4.50 4.87 -30.53
N SER A 12 -5.61 5.45 -30.97
CA SER A 12 -6.19 6.66 -30.36
C SER A 12 -6.64 6.39 -28.92
N GLN A 13 -7.37 5.30 -28.68
CA GLN A 13 -7.80 4.91 -27.33
C GLN A 13 -6.63 4.62 -26.39
N CYS A 14 -5.53 4.02 -26.85
CA CYS A 14 -4.32 3.84 -26.05
C CYS A 14 -3.59 5.15 -25.72
N GLN A 15 -3.63 6.15 -26.62
CA GLN A 15 -3.01 7.45 -26.39
C GLN A 15 -3.82 8.32 -25.43
N ASP A 16 -5.14 8.24 -25.47
CA ASP A 16 -6.02 8.93 -24.52
C ASP A 16 -5.88 8.39 -23.09
N LEU A 17 -5.61 7.10 -22.93
CA LEU A 17 -5.29 6.47 -21.63
C LEU A 17 -3.91 6.90 -21.07
N LEU A 18 -2.96 7.27 -21.93
CA LEU A 18 -1.63 7.76 -21.53
C LEU A 18 -1.64 9.24 -21.11
N ASN A 19 -2.55 10.03 -21.65
CA ASN A 19 -2.66 11.46 -21.37
C ASN A 19 -3.49 11.79 -20.13
N ASN A 20 -4.33 10.86 -19.65
CA ASN A 20 -5.08 11.00 -18.40
C ASN A 20 -4.19 10.59 -17.22
N LYS A 21 -3.52 11.56 -16.60
CA LYS A 21 -2.71 11.43 -15.36
C LYS A 21 -3.52 11.05 -14.12
N GLN A 22 -4.78 10.75 -14.22
CA GLN A 22 -5.57 10.14 -13.16
C GLN A 22 -5.50 8.63 -13.33
N ALA A 23 -4.66 7.98 -12.51
CA ALA A 23 -4.76 6.54 -12.33
C ALA A 23 -6.19 6.24 -11.87
N SER A 24 -7.03 5.76 -12.79
CA SER A 24 -8.38 5.33 -12.47
C SER A 24 -8.30 4.21 -11.45
N SER A 25 -8.73 4.49 -10.23
CA SER A 25 -8.84 3.44 -9.22
C SER A 25 -9.96 2.50 -9.61
N CYS A 26 -9.64 1.25 -9.93
CA CYS A 26 -10.66 0.23 -10.16
C CYS A 26 -11.45 -0.01 -8.87
N THR A 27 -12.74 0.17 -8.91
CA THR A 27 -13.64 -0.11 -7.80
C THR A 27 -14.03 -1.59 -7.77
N LEU A 28 -14.44 -2.11 -6.60
CA LEU A 28 -14.94 -3.48 -6.50
C LEU A 28 -16.14 -3.76 -7.41
N LYS A 29 -16.95 -2.72 -7.69
CA LYS A 29 -18.09 -2.85 -8.60
C LYS A 29 -17.61 -3.05 -10.05
N GLN A 30 -16.65 -2.26 -10.50
CA GLN A 30 -16.04 -2.44 -11.82
C GLN A 30 -15.36 -3.80 -11.95
N ALA A 31 -14.64 -4.24 -10.92
CA ALA A 31 -14.04 -5.57 -10.91
C ALA A 31 -15.07 -6.71 -10.94
N TYR A 32 -16.26 -6.49 -10.36
CA TYR A 32 -17.36 -7.44 -10.47
C TYR A 32 -18.01 -7.44 -11.85
N GLU A 33 -18.15 -6.30 -12.49
CA GLU A 33 -18.70 -6.18 -13.86
C GLU A 33 -17.81 -6.86 -14.90
N GLU A 34 -16.49 -6.90 -14.67
CA GLU A 34 -15.52 -7.64 -15.49
C GLU A 34 -15.37 -9.12 -15.09
N TYR A 35 -15.96 -9.52 -13.95
CA TYR A 35 -15.90 -10.89 -13.45
C TYR A 35 -16.85 -11.79 -14.28
N ASP A 36 -16.27 -12.80 -14.91
CA ASP A 36 -17.04 -13.82 -15.61
C ASP A 36 -17.74 -14.71 -14.58
N ASP A 37 -19.05 -14.50 -14.41
CA ASP A 37 -19.85 -15.10 -13.32
C ASP A 37 -20.22 -16.55 -13.64
N PHE A 38 -19.21 -17.40 -13.74
CA PHE A 38 -19.39 -18.85 -13.94
C PHE A 38 -20.23 -19.52 -12.82
N TYR A 39 -20.18 -18.95 -11.62
CA TYR A 39 -20.88 -19.49 -10.43
C TYR A 39 -22.15 -18.75 -10.03
N SER A 40 -22.60 -17.81 -10.84
CA SER A 40 -23.80 -16.97 -10.56
C SER A 40 -23.78 -16.33 -9.16
N VAL A 41 -22.61 -15.79 -8.79
CA VAL A 41 -22.40 -15.15 -7.50
C VAL A 41 -22.84 -13.69 -7.57
N GLY A 42 -23.99 -13.37 -6.97
CA GLY A 42 -24.46 -11.97 -6.93
C GLY A 42 -23.44 -11.02 -6.28
N TYR A 43 -23.44 -9.76 -6.70
CA TYR A 43 -22.49 -8.71 -6.26
C TYR A 43 -22.30 -8.62 -4.73
N LYS A 44 -23.39 -8.75 -3.95
CA LYS A 44 -23.33 -8.71 -2.48
C LYS A 44 -22.42 -9.81 -1.91
N LYS A 45 -22.56 -11.02 -2.43
CA LYS A 45 -21.74 -12.18 -2.00
C LYS A 45 -20.30 -12.06 -2.48
N TYR A 46 -20.08 -11.62 -3.74
CA TYR A 46 -18.76 -11.33 -4.28
C TYR A 46 -18.00 -10.32 -3.41
N ARG A 47 -18.66 -9.21 -3.07
CA ARG A 47 -18.09 -8.18 -2.20
C ARG A 47 -17.72 -8.73 -0.82
N SER A 48 -18.58 -9.51 -0.20
CA SER A 48 -18.31 -10.12 1.11
C SER A 48 -17.09 -11.04 1.07
N ILE A 49 -16.95 -11.86 0.02
CA ILE A 49 -15.79 -12.74 -0.17
C ILE A 49 -14.50 -11.91 -0.31
N CYS A 50 -14.52 -10.85 -1.12
CA CYS A 50 -13.36 -9.98 -1.30
C CYS A 50 -12.97 -9.27 0.01
N GLU A 51 -13.93 -8.78 0.78
CA GLU A 51 -13.70 -8.12 2.06
C GLU A 51 -13.08 -9.10 3.09
N GLU A 52 -13.60 -10.31 3.19
CA GLU A 52 -13.07 -11.33 4.10
C GLU A 52 -11.66 -11.79 3.68
N PHE A 53 -11.44 -12.03 2.40
CA PHE A 53 -10.11 -12.36 1.87
C PHE A 53 -9.08 -11.26 2.18
N ASN A 54 -9.43 -10.01 1.93
CA ASN A 54 -8.56 -8.88 2.25
C ASN A 54 -8.26 -8.79 3.75
N LYS A 55 -9.25 -9.05 4.61
CA LYS A 55 -9.07 -9.08 6.06
C LYS A 55 -8.08 -10.18 6.48
N LEU A 56 -8.22 -11.39 5.94
CA LEU A 56 -7.28 -12.48 6.22
C LEU A 56 -5.84 -12.15 5.80
N ILE A 57 -5.65 -11.50 4.64
CA ILE A 57 -4.33 -11.03 4.20
C ILE A 57 -3.76 -10.00 5.18
N ILE A 58 -4.57 -9.01 5.55
CA ILE A 58 -4.17 -7.96 6.49
C ILE A 58 -3.77 -8.57 7.83
N ASP A 59 -4.53 -9.51 8.35
CA ASP A 59 -4.26 -10.20 9.61
C ASP A 59 -2.98 -11.05 9.54
N ALA A 60 -2.75 -11.73 8.42
CA ALA A 60 -1.52 -12.48 8.21
C ALA A 60 -0.28 -11.56 8.21
N ILE A 61 -0.38 -10.38 7.59
CA ILE A 61 0.73 -9.41 7.52
C ILE A 61 0.93 -8.72 8.88
N LEU A 62 -0.14 -8.26 9.53
CA LEU A 62 -0.05 -7.47 10.74
C LEU A 62 0.19 -8.30 12.00
N LEU A 63 -0.50 -9.44 12.16
CA LEU A 63 -0.44 -10.23 13.40
C LEU A 63 0.62 -11.34 13.34
N LYS A 64 0.83 -11.92 12.16
CA LYS A 64 1.76 -13.04 11.98
C LYS A 64 3.08 -12.61 11.34
N ALA A 65 3.26 -11.32 11.05
CA ALA A 65 4.42 -10.76 10.35
C ALA A 65 4.80 -11.54 9.07
N LYS A 66 3.82 -12.06 8.34
CA LYS A 66 4.05 -12.84 7.13
C LYS A 66 4.09 -11.95 5.90
N GLU A 67 4.97 -12.28 4.95
CA GLU A 67 4.92 -11.70 3.62
C GLU A 67 3.78 -12.31 2.81
N PHE A 68 2.99 -11.47 2.17
CA PHE A 68 1.97 -11.90 1.23
C PHE A 68 2.48 -11.79 -0.20
N LYS A 69 2.67 -12.92 -0.86
CA LYS A 69 3.00 -12.97 -2.29
C LYS A 69 1.73 -12.76 -3.09
N ILE A 70 1.66 -11.63 -3.80
CA ILE A 70 0.51 -11.32 -4.64
C ILE A 70 0.53 -12.27 -5.86
N PRO A 71 -0.61 -12.92 -6.18
CA PRO A 71 -0.72 -13.81 -7.35
C PRO A 71 -0.24 -13.15 -8.64
N HIS A 72 -0.10 -13.95 -9.70
CA HIS A 72 0.29 -13.49 -11.04
C HIS A 72 1.60 -12.70 -11.10
N ARG A 73 2.54 -13.00 -10.17
CA ARG A 73 3.84 -12.30 -10.08
C ARG A 73 3.71 -10.78 -9.97
N LEU A 74 2.72 -10.31 -9.23
CA LEU A 74 2.53 -8.88 -8.97
C LEU A 74 3.42 -8.34 -7.83
N GLY A 75 4.25 -9.18 -7.24
CA GLY A 75 5.19 -8.80 -6.18
C GLY A 75 4.77 -9.28 -4.81
N THR A 76 5.32 -8.66 -3.78
CA THR A 76 5.12 -9.09 -2.38
C THR A 76 4.73 -7.89 -1.52
N LEU A 77 3.71 -8.04 -0.70
CA LEU A 77 3.26 -7.06 0.27
C LEU A 77 3.70 -7.47 1.68
N ARG A 78 4.32 -6.54 2.42
CA ARG A 78 4.80 -6.76 3.78
C ARG A 78 4.89 -5.47 4.58
N ILE A 79 5.16 -5.58 5.86
CA ILE A 79 5.64 -4.46 6.66
C ILE A 79 7.17 -4.43 6.55
N LEU A 80 7.71 -3.29 6.17
CA LEU A 80 9.14 -3.03 6.14
C LEU A 80 9.53 -2.28 7.41
N LYS A 81 10.46 -2.83 8.16
CA LYS A 81 11.19 -2.20 9.26
C LYS A 81 12.44 -1.57 8.66
N LYS A 82 12.68 -0.32 8.93
CA LYS A 82 13.88 0.40 8.47
C LYS A 82 14.40 1.29 9.58
N GLU A 83 15.68 1.20 9.85
CA GLU A 83 16.36 2.07 10.77
C GLU A 83 16.21 3.55 10.35
N MET A 84 15.90 4.42 11.31
CA MET A 84 15.79 5.85 11.07
C MET A 84 17.17 6.50 11.12
N ASN A 85 17.58 7.08 10.00
CA ASN A 85 18.77 7.92 9.98
C ASN A 85 18.42 9.32 10.50
N TYR A 86 18.66 9.56 11.78
CA TYR A 86 18.35 10.81 12.45
C TYR A 86 19.12 12.01 11.90
N SER A 87 20.31 11.84 11.35
CA SER A 87 21.10 12.92 10.76
C SER A 87 20.44 13.54 9.53
N VAL A 88 19.78 12.73 8.71
CA VAL A 88 19.05 13.15 7.51
C VAL A 88 17.60 13.55 7.84
N SER A 89 17.04 12.99 8.92
CA SER A 89 15.64 13.16 9.28
C SER A 89 15.36 14.34 10.20
N LYS A 90 16.37 15.05 10.73
CA LYS A 90 16.18 16.19 11.65
C LYS A 90 15.19 17.22 11.13
N ASN A 91 15.20 17.50 9.85
CA ASN A 91 14.28 18.47 9.22
C ASN A 91 12.84 17.95 9.08
N LYS A 92 12.56 16.68 9.38
CA LYS A 92 11.24 16.05 9.27
C LYS A 92 10.62 15.70 10.61
N LEU A 93 11.40 15.78 11.69
CA LEU A 93 10.89 15.53 13.02
C LEU A 93 10.15 16.75 13.53
N LYS A 94 9.03 16.54 14.19
CA LYS A 94 8.29 17.61 14.86
C LYS A 94 9.04 18.01 16.12
N ILE A 95 9.14 19.33 16.37
CA ILE A 95 9.73 19.87 17.58
C ILE A 95 8.75 19.67 18.74
N ASP A 96 9.24 19.17 19.83
CA ASP A 96 8.55 19.16 21.12
C ASP A 96 8.74 20.51 21.81
N TRP A 97 7.77 21.38 21.65
CA TRP A 97 7.83 22.73 22.20
C TRP A 97 7.80 22.76 23.73
N GLN A 98 7.17 21.79 24.38
CA GLN A 98 7.10 21.72 25.84
C GLN A 98 8.48 21.41 26.42
N GLU A 99 9.13 20.38 25.92
CA GLU A 99 10.48 20.01 26.36
C GLU A 99 11.55 21.00 25.88
N THR A 100 11.39 21.57 24.69
CA THR A 100 12.26 22.64 24.17
C THR A 100 12.29 23.85 25.09
N ASN A 101 11.12 24.30 25.58
CA ASN A 101 11.03 25.43 26.50
C ASN A 101 11.63 25.14 27.86
N LYS A 102 11.50 23.93 28.39
CA LYS A 102 12.11 23.51 29.65
C LYS A 102 13.64 23.46 29.59
N HIS A 103 14.16 22.88 28.54
CA HIS A 103 15.60 22.63 28.41
C HIS A 103 16.35 23.74 27.66
N LYS A 104 15.66 24.76 27.11
CA LYS A 104 16.25 25.85 26.30
C LYS A 104 17.10 25.32 25.11
N LYS A 105 16.83 24.09 24.66
CA LYS A 105 17.46 23.42 23.51
C LYS A 105 16.38 22.76 22.68
N VAL A 106 16.53 22.77 21.36
CA VAL A 106 15.55 22.15 20.46
C VAL A 106 15.50 20.64 20.73
N VAL A 107 14.34 20.19 21.20
CA VAL A 107 14.02 18.78 21.42
C VAL A 107 13.02 18.35 20.38
N TYR A 108 13.21 17.15 19.83
CA TYR A 108 12.33 16.58 18.81
C TYR A 108 11.53 15.44 19.38
N HIS A 109 10.26 15.29 18.92
CA HIS A 109 9.49 14.10 19.24
C HIS A 109 10.15 12.85 18.63
N LEU A 110 10.70 12.01 19.48
CA LEU A 110 11.20 10.70 19.13
C LEU A 110 10.11 9.65 19.35
N ASN A 111 9.99 8.70 18.43
CA ASN A 111 9.08 7.57 18.61
C ASN A 111 9.77 6.47 19.43
N ASP A 112 9.89 6.67 20.74
CA ASP A 112 10.61 5.75 21.64
C ASP A 112 10.06 4.31 21.60
N HIS A 113 8.75 4.17 21.33
CA HIS A 113 8.12 2.86 21.24
C HIS A 113 8.50 2.05 19.98
N THR A 114 9.25 2.62 19.06
CA THR A 114 9.73 1.93 17.84
C THR A 114 11.23 1.67 17.87
N ASP A 115 11.91 1.96 18.99
CA ASP A 115 13.34 1.74 19.21
C ASP A 115 14.22 2.29 18.05
N GLY A 116 13.82 3.44 17.49
CA GLY A 116 14.54 4.08 16.38
C GLY A 116 14.23 3.53 14.99
N PHE A 117 13.27 2.63 14.85
CA PHE A 117 12.86 2.10 13.56
C PHE A 117 11.62 2.78 13.01
N ASN A 118 11.54 2.83 11.67
CA ASN A 118 10.35 3.26 10.94
C ASN A 118 9.69 2.04 10.31
N TYR A 119 8.40 1.86 10.58
CA TYR A 119 7.60 0.75 10.08
C TYR A 119 6.60 1.26 9.04
N ARG A 120 6.59 0.63 7.86
CA ARG A 120 5.66 1.01 6.81
C ARG A 120 5.18 -0.19 6.01
N TRP A 121 3.97 -0.08 5.49
CA TRP A 121 3.51 -0.97 4.45
C TRP A 121 4.38 -0.82 3.21
N PHE A 122 4.84 -1.92 2.68
CA PHE A 122 5.76 -1.93 1.55
C PHE A 122 5.35 -2.99 0.53
N TRP A 123 5.16 -2.54 -0.71
CA TRP A 123 4.98 -3.41 -1.85
C TRP A 123 6.30 -3.56 -2.60
N SER A 124 6.92 -4.73 -2.47
CA SER A 124 8.13 -5.08 -3.21
C SER A 124 7.77 -5.50 -4.64
N LYS A 125 8.14 -4.69 -5.61
CA LYS A 125 7.95 -4.94 -7.04
C LYS A 125 9.20 -5.53 -7.71
N ARG A 126 10.23 -5.89 -6.95
CA ARG A 126 11.53 -6.33 -7.49
C ARG A 126 11.38 -7.52 -8.45
N LYS A 127 10.60 -8.53 -8.05
CA LYS A 127 10.32 -9.74 -8.84
C LYS A 127 8.97 -9.67 -9.57
N ALA A 128 8.33 -8.52 -9.62
CA ALA A 128 7.04 -8.37 -10.27
C ALA A 128 7.19 -8.28 -11.79
N ILE A 129 6.28 -8.91 -12.53
CA ILE A 129 6.17 -8.80 -13.98
C ILE A 129 5.06 -7.79 -14.29
N ILE A 130 5.38 -6.51 -14.15
CA ILE A 130 4.46 -5.41 -14.40
C ILE A 130 5.16 -4.43 -15.34
N LYS A 131 4.50 -4.06 -16.42
CA LYS A 131 4.95 -2.94 -17.27
C LYS A 131 4.83 -1.63 -16.47
N ASN A 132 5.76 -0.70 -16.65
CA ASN A 132 5.71 0.63 -16.01
C ASN A 132 5.54 0.59 -14.48
N LYS A 133 6.40 -0.20 -13.80
CA LYS A 133 6.35 -0.40 -12.33
C LYS A 133 6.31 0.88 -11.49
N THR A 134 6.80 1.99 -12.01
CA THR A 134 6.87 3.28 -11.33
C THR A 134 5.52 3.97 -11.20
N ILE A 135 4.59 3.71 -12.10
CA ILE A 135 3.25 4.31 -12.11
C ILE A 135 2.42 3.80 -10.93
N TYR A 136 2.59 2.53 -10.56
CA TYR A 136 1.79 1.90 -9.53
C TYR A 136 2.40 2.15 -8.15
N SER A 137 1.56 2.57 -7.20
CA SER A 137 1.92 2.71 -5.79
C SER A 137 0.91 1.99 -4.91
N PHE A 138 1.37 1.48 -3.77
CA PHE A 138 0.50 0.90 -2.76
C PHE A 138 0.33 1.88 -1.60
N GLN A 139 -0.91 2.12 -1.22
CA GLN A 139 -1.23 2.91 -0.04
C GLN A 139 -2.16 2.11 0.88
N ALA A 140 -1.70 1.84 2.08
CA ALA A 140 -2.55 1.25 3.10
C ALA A 140 -3.63 2.24 3.55
N THR A 141 -4.82 1.74 3.85
CA THR A 141 -5.91 2.53 4.40
C THR A 141 -5.54 3.14 5.76
N ARG A 142 -6.23 4.21 6.16
CA ARG A 142 -6.02 4.86 7.46
C ARG A 142 -6.21 3.87 8.62
N THR A 143 -7.21 3.00 8.53
CA THR A 143 -7.49 1.96 9.53
C THR A 143 -6.30 1.01 9.69
N ASN A 144 -5.73 0.50 8.58
CA ASN A 144 -4.60 -0.41 8.62
C ASN A 144 -3.32 0.26 9.13
N LYS A 145 -3.10 1.54 8.82
CA LYS A 145 -1.99 2.33 9.36
C LYS A 145 -2.12 2.50 10.89
N ARG A 146 -3.32 2.79 11.39
CA ARG A 146 -3.60 2.92 12.83
C ARG A 146 -3.44 1.59 13.55
N ARG A 147 -3.92 0.51 12.95
CA ARG A 147 -3.79 -0.84 13.50
C ARG A 147 -2.32 -1.25 13.64
N LEU A 148 -1.50 -0.98 12.63
CA LEU A 148 -0.04 -1.16 12.71
C LEU A 148 0.57 -0.37 13.87
N ALA A 149 0.25 0.92 13.97
CA ALA A 149 0.76 1.78 15.05
C ALA A 149 0.38 1.26 16.45
N SER A 150 -0.86 0.77 16.63
CA SER A 150 -1.32 0.17 17.87
C SER A 150 -0.55 -1.11 18.23
N LEU A 151 -0.26 -1.96 17.25
CA LEU A 151 0.50 -3.20 17.47
C LEU A 151 1.96 -2.90 17.87
N LEU A 152 2.58 -1.92 17.22
CA LEU A 152 3.94 -1.47 17.55
C LEU A 152 4.00 -0.87 18.97
N LYS A 153 3.04 0.01 19.31
CA LYS A 153 2.98 0.60 20.65
C LYS A 153 2.88 -0.46 21.76
N ASN A 154 2.18 -1.56 21.48
CA ASN A 154 2.00 -2.66 22.41
C ASN A 154 3.15 -3.69 22.34
N LYS A 155 4.18 -3.49 21.51
CA LYS A 155 5.33 -4.41 21.30
C LYS A 155 4.92 -5.87 21.05
N LYS A 156 3.80 -6.07 20.34
CA LYS A 156 3.22 -7.41 20.13
C LYS A 156 3.84 -8.19 18.99
N VAL A 157 4.43 -7.49 18.03
CA VAL A 157 4.93 -8.12 16.78
C VAL A 157 6.22 -7.44 16.35
N ASP A 158 7.19 -8.23 15.92
CA ASP A 158 8.37 -7.75 15.21
C ASP A 158 8.24 -8.05 13.72
N TYR A 159 8.74 -7.14 12.88
CA TYR A 159 8.60 -7.21 11.43
C TYR A 159 9.96 -7.28 10.75
N PHE A 160 9.94 -7.53 9.44
CA PHE A 160 11.14 -7.67 8.61
C PHE A 160 11.93 -6.35 8.45
N GLU A 161 13.23 -6.47 8.44
CA GLU A 161 14.17 -5.45 8.03
C GLU A 161 14.31 -5.33 6.51
#